data_b7d054f40d2db077c8d91cf2391820c1
#
_entry.id   b7d054f40d2db077c8d91cf2391820c1
#
_cell.length_a   1.000
_cell.length_b   1.000
_cell.length_c   1.000
_cell.angle_alpha   90.00
_cell.angle_beta   90.00
_cell.angle_gamma   90.00
#
_symmetry.space_group_name_H-M   'P 1'
#
loop_
_entity.id
_entity.type
_entity.pdbx_description
1 polymer ?
#
loop_
_entity_poly.entity_id
_entity_poly.type
_entity_poly.pdbx_seq_one_letter_code
_entity_poly.pdbx_strand_id
1 'polypeptide(L)'
;MRQAGDYGVIRFIPIRIVAMSALAGTAVLLQLTASTSAQILKPEDPEIVALGKQVYATNCASCHGTNLEGAPNWKLPDKDGLFPAPPHDETGHTWHHSEKLLFDLTKYGLAKVAGLKDRKSNMPVYENVLSDEDIIAVLSFIKSSWPEEIKRRHTRMSAREQ
;
A
#
# COMPACT_ATOMS: atom_id res chain seq x y z
N MET A 1 19.31 -82.84 65.07
CA MET A 1 19.38 -81.38 65.28
C MET A 1 19.09 -80.69 63.95
N ARG A 2 17.93 -80.18 63.69
CA ARG A 2 17.58 -79.46 62.50
C ARG A 2 16.95 -78.12 62.88
N GLN A 3 17.60 -77.06 62.51
CA GLN A 3 17.06 -75.72 62.73
C GLN A 3 16.10 -75.37 61.62
N ALA A 4 14.93 -74.88 62.02
CA ALA A 4 13.87 -74.37 61.12
C ALA A 4 14.24 -72.98 60.68
N GLY A 5 14.16 -72.75 59.36
CA GLY A 5 14.39 -71.41 58.76
C GLY A 5 13.13 -70.57 58.86
N ASP A 6 13.36 -69.36 59.26
CA ASP A 6 12.38 -68.30 59.40
C ASP A 6 12.06 -67.74 57.96
N TYR A 7 10.75 -67.84 57.53
CA TYR A 7 10.32 -67.23 56.28
C TYR A 7 9.79 -65.82 56.58
N GLY A 8 10.58 -64.80 56.19
CA GLY A 8 10.18 -63.44 56.31
C GLY A 8 8.96 -63.08 55.41
N VAL A 9 7.99 -62.53 56.08
CA VAL A 9 6.75 -62.06 55.43
C VAL A 9 7.04 -60.78 54.60
N ILE A 10 6.96 -60.86 53.29
CA ILE A 10 7.08 -59.72 52.38
C ILE A 10 5.79 -58.89 52.46
N ARG A 11 5.86 -57.73 53.10
CA ARG A 11 4.76 -56.75 53.11
C ARG A 11 4.71 -56.05 51.79
N PHE A 12 3.64 -56.29 51.00
CA PHE A 12 3.32 -55.52 49.84
C PHE A 12 2.85 -54.12 50.22
N ILE A 13 3.61 -53.08 49.86
CA ILE A 13 3.18 -51.69 49.97
C ILE A 13 2.34 -51.36 48.73
N PRO A 14 1.10 -50.89 48.85
CA PRO A 14 0.31 -50.50 47.67
C PRO A 14 0.88 -49.19 47.09
N ILE A 15 1.32 -49.27 45.87
CA ILE A 15 1.73 -48.08 45.10
C ILE A 15 0.44 -47.29 44.80
N ARG A 16 0.27 -46.17 45.46
CA ARG A 16 -0.77 -45.19 45.09
C ARG A 16 -0.36 -44.52 43.80
N ILE A 17 -1.05 -44.85 42.69
CA ILE A 17 -0.95 -44.16 41.41
C ILE A 17 -1.63 -42.80 41.61
N VAL A 18 -0.79 -41.75 41.75
CA VAL A 18 -1.29 -40.36 41.67
C VAL A 18 -1.57 -40.05 40.20
N ALA A 19 -2.82 -40.03 39.85
CA ALA A 19 -3.24 -39.57 38.54
C ALA A 19 -2.96 -38.04 38.41
N MET A 20 -1.88 -37.68 37.73
CA MET A 20 -1.64 -36.31 37.33
C MET A 20 -2.62 -35.96 36.20
N SER A 21 -3.65 -35.22 36.54
CA SER A 21 -4.56 -34.60 35.57
C SER A 21 -3.77 -33.51 34.84
N ALA A 22 -3.36 -33.82 33.61
CA ALA A 22 -2.81 -32.84 32.68
C ALA A 22 -3.93 -31.90 32.21
N LEU A 23 -4.05 -30.73 32.80
CA LEU A 23 -4.82 -29.60 32.26
C LEU A 23 -4.14 -29.15 30.97
N ALA A 24 -4.65 -29.66 29.84
CA ALA A 24 -4.30 -29.13 28.52
C ALA A 24 -4.91 -27.73 28.37
N GLY A 25 -4.14 -26.72 28.75
CA GLY A 25 -4.46 -25.31 28.46
C GLY A 25 -4.35 -25.08 26.96
N THR A 26 -5.48 -25.05 26.25
CA THR A 26 -5.54 -24.57 24.86
C THR A 26 -5.30 -23.08 24.87
N ALA A 27 -4.04 -22.68 24.61
CA ALA A 27 -3.68 -21.30 24.31
C ALA A 27 -4.30 -20.95 22.95
N VAL A 28 -5.44 -20.27 22.98
CA VAL A 28 -6.02 -19.64 21.78
C VAL A 28 -5.10 -18.48 21.41
N LEU A 29 -4.19 -18.70 20.45
CA LEU A 29 -3.47 -17.62 19.80
C LEU A 29 -4.48 -16.79 19.02
N LEU A 30 -4.87 -15.66 19.58
CA LEU A 30 -5.64 -14.64 18.90
C LEU A 30 -4.70 -14.02 17.84
N GLN A 31 -4.74 -14.53 16.60
CA GLN A 31 -4.03 -13.92 15.49
C GLN A 31 -4.74 -12.61 15.18
N LEU A 32 -4.14 -11.49 15.61
CA LEU A 32 -4.51 -10.17 15.11
C LEU A 32 -4.13 -10.15 13.62
N THR A 33 -5.08 -10.46 12.76
CA THR A 33 -4.98 -10.12 11.33
C THR A 33 -5.09 -8.62 11.23
N ALA A 34 -3.94 -7.93 11.21
CA ALA A 34 -3.91 -6.54 10.81
C ALA A 34 -4.46 -6.50 9.38
N SER A 35 -5.66 -5.95 9.20
CA SER A 35 -6.19 -5.62 7.88
C SER A 35 -5.29 -4.54 7.31
N THR A 36 -4.29 -4.96 6.54
CA THR A 36 -3.48 -4.05 5.73
C THR A 36 -4.42 -3.55 4.65
N SER A 37 -4.86 -2.29 4.73
CA SER A 37 -5.54 -1.64 3.61
C SER A 37 -4.69 -1.84 2.37
N ALA A 38 -5.28 -2.46 1.32
CA ALA A 38 -4.52 -2.83 0.14
C ALA A 38 -4.02 -1.57 -0.57
N GLN A 39 -2.71 -1.39 -0.66
CA GLN A 39 -2.11 -0.37 -1.51
C GLN A 39 -2.57 -0.58 -2.95
N ILE A 40 -3.06 0.48 -3.57
CA ILE A 40 -3.48 0.44 -4.98
C ILE A 40 -2.23 0.46 -5.87
N LEU A 41 -1.24 1.32 -5.54
CA LEU A 41 -0.03 1.50 -6.32
C LEU A 41 1.06 0.49 -5.93
N LYS A 42 1.84 0.06 -6.92
CA LYS A 42 2.88 -0.98 -6.81
C LYS A 42 4.25 -0.45 -7.26
N PRO A 43 4.82 0.55 -6.58
CA PRO A 43 6.07 1.19 -7.01
C PRO A 43 7.31 0.29 -6.92
N GLU A 44 7.21 -0.85 -6.23
CA GLU A 44 8.29 -1.83 -6.10
C GLU A 44 8.16 -3.00 -7.09
N ASP A 45 7.09 -3.04 -7.89
CA ASP A 45 6.88 -4.06 -8.92
C ASP A 45 7.52 -3.59 -10.23
N PRO A 46 8.61 -4.24 -10.70
CA PRO A 46 9.35 -3.78 -11.87
C PRO A 46 8.55 -3.89 -13.18
N GLU A 47 7.62 -4.82 -13.29
CA GLU A 47 6.79 -4.98 -14.50
C GLU A 47 5.75 -3.87 -14.58
N ILE A 48 5.09 -3.57 -13.46
CA ILE A 48 4.13 -2.47 -13.36
C ILE A 48 4.81 -1.13 -13.59
N VAL A 49 5.99 -0.91 -13.00
CA VAL A 49 6.78 0.32 -13.20
C VAL A 49 7.22 0.47 -14.66
N ALA A 50 7.63 -0.61 -15.33
CA ALA A 50 8.01 -0.57 -16.74
C ALA A 50 6.82 -0.23 -17.64
N LEU A 51 5.66 -0.82 -17.41
CA LEU A 51 4.41 -0.46 -18.10
C LEU A 51 4.07 1.01 -17.84
N GLY A 52 4.11 1.44 -16.57
CA GLY A 52 3.81 2.82 -16.19
C GLY A 52 4.73 3.84 -16.87
N LYS A 53 6.01 3.52 -17.04
CA LYS A 53 6.94 4.37 -17.79
C LYS A 53 6.53 4.54 -19.25
N GLN A 54 6.03 3.49 -19.90
CA GLN A 54 5.55 3.55 -21.28
C GLN A 54 4.27 4.39 -21.36
N VAL A 55 3.32 4.17 -20.47
CA VAL A 55 2.09 4.96 -20.38
C VAL A 55 2.41 6.44 -20.15
N TYR A 56 3.34 6.73 -19.24
CA TYR A 56 3.79 8.10 -18.94
C TYR A 56 4.38 8.78 -20.17
N ALA A 57 5.29 8.13 -20.87
CA ALA A 57 5.94 8.67 -22.06
C ALA A 57 4.94 9.03 -23.15
N THR A 58 3.87 8.25 -23.30
CA THR A 58 2.87 8.43 -24.34
C THR A 58 1.82 9.48 -23.99
N ASN A 59 1.39 9.54 -22.73
CA ASN A 59 0.18 10.27 -22.34
C ASN A 59 0.44 11.47 -21.42
N CYS A 60 1.57 11.52 -20.71
CA CYS A 60 1.80 12.48 -19.65
C CYS A 60 3.02 13.38 -19.90
N ALA A 61 4.09 12.83 -20.46
CA ALA A 61 5.39 13.48 -20.56
C ALA A 61 5.37 14.80 -21.38
N SER A 62 4.47 14.91 -22.36
CA SER A 62 4.36 16.13 -23.19
C SER A 62 3.99 17.37 -22.38
N CYS A 63 3.29 17.21 -21.27
CA CYS A 63 2.89 18.30 -20.37
C CYS A 63 3.68 18.30 -19.06
N HIS A 64 3.91 17.11 -18.45
CA HIS A 64 4.55 16.97 -17.15
C HIS A 64 6.07 16.81 -17.19
N GLY A 65 6.67 16.90 -18.41
CA GLY A 65 8.10 16.73 -18.62
C GLY A 65 8.52 15.25 -18.71
N THR A 66 9.58 14.99 -19.47
CA THR A 66 10.08 13.61 -19.69
C THR A 66 10.76 13.02 -18.45
N ASN A 67 11.23 13.86 -17.54
CA ASN A 67 11.87 13.49 -16.28
C ASN A 67 10.99 13.85 -15.07
N LEU A 68 9.67 13.98 -15.25
CA LEU A 68 8.72 14.32 -14.20
C LEU A 68 8.82 15.77 -13.68
N GLU A 69 9.58 16.63 -14.33
CA GLU A 69 9.96 17.98 -13.90
C GLU A 69 8.82 19.02 -13.99
N GLY A 70 7.74 18.69 -14.68
CA GLY A 70 6.62 19.62 -14.90
C GLY A 70 6.90 20.76 -15.86
N ALA A 71 5.94 21.66 -16.02
CA ALA A 71 6.06 22.85 -16.84
C ALA A 71 6.70 24.01 -16.04
N PRO A 72 7.42 24.93 -16.71
CA PRO A 72 7.90 26.16 -16.07
C PRO A 72 6.76 26.97 -15.45
N ASN A 73 7.03 27.59 -14.31
CA ASN A 73 6.08 28.45 -13.60
C ASN A 73 4.73 27.76 -13.23
N TRP A 74 4.73 26.46 -13.04
CA TRP A 74 3.52 25.66 -12.77
C TRP A 74 2.65 26.14 -11.60
N LYS A 75 3.21 26.97 -10.69
CA LYS A 75 2.49 27.58 -9.55
C LYS A 75 1.75 28.85 -9.92
N LEU A 76 1.96 29.39 -11.12
CA LEU A 76 1.33 30.62 -11.58
C LEU A 76 0.32 30.28 -12.70
N PRO A 77 -0.91 30.78 -12.61
CA PRO A 77 -1.88 30.59 -13.66
C PRO A 77 -1.46 31.34 -14.93
N ASP A 78 -1.84 30.81 -16.08
CA ASP A 78 -1.70 31.49 -17.36
C ASP A 78 -2.73 32.59 -17.54
N LYS A 79 -2.73 33.26 -18.73
CA LYS A 79 -3.67 34.34 -19.07
C LYS A 79 -5.16 33.92 -19.04
N ASP A 80 -5.44 32.61 -19.11
CA ASP A 80 -6.78 32.04 -19.09
C ASP A 80 -7.16 31.52 -17.68
N GLY A 81 -6.29 31.75 -16.69
CA GLY A 81 -6.46 31.32 -15.31
C GLY A 81 -6.21 29.83 -15.09
N LEU A 82 -5.55 29.16 -16.04
CA LEU A 82 -5.23 27.74 -15.97
C LEU A 82 -3.80 27.54 -15.46
N PHE A 83 -3.60 26.56 -14.59
CA PHE A 83 -2.28 26.21 -14.11
C PHE A 83 -1.58 25.28 -15.09
N PRO A 84 -0.30 25.55 -15.41
CA PRO A 84 0.53 24.62 -16.17
C PRO A 84 0.71 23.30 -15.40
N ALA A 85 1.15 22.25 -16.11
CA ALA A 85 1.31 20.93 -15.54
C ALA A 85 2.36 20.92 -14.41
N PRO A 86 2.02 20.47 -13.20
CA PRO A 86 2.96 20.42 -12.07
C PRO A 86 3.99 19.29 -12.25
N PRO A 87 5.14 19.38 -11.56
CA PRO A 87 6.08 18.27 -11.45
C PRO A 87 5.44 17.06 -10.78
N HIS A 88 5.89 15.87 -11.19
CA HIS A 88 5.54 14.61 -10.55
C HIS A 88 6.69 14.02 -9.73
N ASP A 89 7.88 14.63 -9.77
CA ASP A 89 9.00 14.33 -8.90
C ASP A 89 8.78 14.86 -7.46
N GLU A 90 9.81 14.79 -6.63
CA GLU A 90 9.76 15.28 -5.24
C GLU A 90 9.57 16.79 -5.11
N THR A 91 9.87 17.58 -6.16
CA THR A 91 9.71 19.04 -6.17
C THR A 91 8.29 19.51 -6.38
N GLY A 92 7.43 18.60 -6.88
CA GLY A 92 6.01 18.83 -7.07
C GLY A 92 5.18 18.60 -5.81
N HIS A 93 3.87 18.45 -6.00
CA HIS A 93 2.94 18.20 -4.90
C HIS A 93 2.11 16.92 -5.04
N THR A 94 2.38 16.09 -6.05
CA THR A 94 1.66 14.84 -6.33
C THR A 94 1.61 13.93 -5.10
N TRP A 95 2.72 13.80 -4.40
CA TRP A 95 2.85 12.97 -3.21
C TRP A 95 2.11 13.50 -1.96
N HIS A 96 1.45 14.67 -2.05
CA HIS A 96 0.54 15.19 -1.01
C HIS A 96 -0.90 14.66 -1.14
N HIS A 97 -1.22 13.94 -2.21
CA HIS A 97 -2.53 13.38 -2.47
C HIS A 97 -2.52 11.87 -2.27
N SER A 98 -3.61 11.30 -1.73
CA SER A 98 -3.72 9.84 -1.55
C SER A 98 -3.74 9.10 -2.88
N GLU A 99 -3.40 7.80 -2.86
CA GLU A 99 -3.43 6.93 -4.04
C GLU A 99 -4.80 6.96 -4.72
N LYS A 100 -5.87 6.89 -3.92
CA LYS A 100 -7.24 6.95 -4.43
C LYS A 100 -7.52 8.29 -5.11
N LEU A 101 -7.15 9.39 -4.49
CA LEU A 101 -7.39 10.72 -5.06
C LEU A 101 -6.61 10.91 -6.36
N LEU A 102 -5.35 10.47 -6.43
CA LEU A 102 -4.54 10.53 -7.65
C LEU A 102 -5.16 9.69 -8.78
N PHE A 103 -5.64 8.50 -8.45
CA PHE A 103 -6.35 7.64 -9.39
C PHE A 103 -7.61 8.33 -9.93
N ASP A 104 -8.45 8.83 -9.04
CA ASP A 104 -9.71 9.49 -9.41
C ASP A 104 -9.47 10.76 -10.24
N LEU A 105 -8.48 11.58 -9.87
CA LEU A 105 -8.11 12.78 -10.62
C LEU A 105 -7.63 12.45 -12.04
N THR A 106 -6.84 11.40 -12.19
CA THR A 106 -6.37 10.95 -13.49
C THR A 106 -7.51 10.41 -14.34
N LYS A 107 -8.34 9.54 -13.77
CA LYS A 107 -9.43 8.89 -14.48
C LYS A 107 -10.56 9.86 -14.83
N TYR A 108 -11.05 10.58 -13.83
CA TYR A 108 -12.30 11.35 -13.96
C TYR A 108 -12.10 12.86 -14.13
N GLY A 109 -10.88 13.35 -13.93
CA GLY A 109 -10.51 14.75 -14.04
C GLY A 109 -10.89 15.60 -12.82
N LEU A 110 -10.20 16.76 -12.70
CA LEU A 110 -10.32 17.65 -11.55
C LEU A 110 -11.76 18.14 -11.30
N ALA A 111 -12.46 18.54 -12.36
CA ALA A 111 -13.80 19.10 -12.23
C ALA A 111 -14.80 18.13 -11.58
N LYS A 112 -14.80 16.88 -12.02
CA LYS A 112 -15.70 15.82 -11.52
C LYS A 112 -15.31 15.45 -10.07
N VAL A 113 -14.02 15.25 -9.81
CA VAL A 113 -13.53 14.81 -8.49
C VAL A 113 -13.71 15.89 -7.41
N ALA A 114 -13.48 17.15 -7.76
CA ALA A 114 -13.67 18.27 -6.82
C ALA A 114 -15.12 18.77 -6.74
N GLY A 115 -16.06 18.21 -7.50
CA GLY A 115 -17.46 18.68 -7.55
C GLY A 115 -17.63 20.09 -8.14
N LEU A 116 -16.69 20.56 -8.94
CA LEU A 116 -16.61 21.92 -9.47
C LEU A 116 -16.98 21.90 -10.96
N LYS A 117 -18.29 22.07 -11.26
CA LYS A 117 -18.83 21.95 -12.62
C LYS A 117 -18.16 22.87 -13.66
N ASP A 118 -17.72 24.06 -13.26
CA ASP A 118 -17.14 25.06 -14.15
C ASP A 118 -15.60 25.13 -14.08
N ARG A 119 -14.96 24.24 -13.33
CA ARG A 119 -13.50 24.23 -13.23
C ARG A 119 -12.85 23.68 -14.50
N LYS A 120 -12.18 24.56 -15.21
CA LYS A 120 -11.38 24.18 -16.38
C LYS A 120 -10.04 23.59 -15.95
N SER A 121 -9.53 22.66 -16.73
CA SER A 121 -8.20 22.06 -16.58
C SER A 121 -7.66 21.75 -17.98
N ASN A 122 -6.35 21.97 -18.17
CA ASN A 122 -5.65 21.53 -19.38
C ASN A 122 -5.29 20.04 -19.34
N MET A 123 -5.39 19.39 -18.16
CA MET A 123 -5.19 17.96 -18.04
C MET A 123 -6.40 17.21 -18.62
N PRO A 124 -6.18 16.30 -19.56
CA PRO A 124 -7.26 15.47 -20.12
C PRO A 124 -7.90 14.56 -19.06
N VAL A 125 -9.11 14.11 -19.34
CA VAL A 125 -9.80 13.04 -18.60
C VAL A 125 -9.47 11.71 -19.29
N TYR A 126 -9.01 10.72 -18.51
CA TYR A 126 -8.54 9.45 -19.07
C TYR A 126 -9.52 8.28 -18.92
N GLU A 127 -10.77 8.52 -18.46
CA GLU A 127 -11.80 7.50 -18.19
C GLU A 127 -12.02 6.52 -19.37
N ASN A 128 -11.94 7.01 -20.62
CA ASN A 128 -12.13 6.21 -21.82
C ASN A 128 -10.86 6.11 -22.68
N VAL A 129 -9.72 6.46 -22.15
CA VAL A 129 -8.41 6.49 -22.85
C VAL A 129 -7.45 5.46 -22.28
N LEU A 130 -7.40 5.34 -20.95
CA LEU A 130 -6.54 4.41 -20.21
C LEU A 130 -7.39 3.42 -19.43
N SER A 131 -6.93 2.18 -19.37
CA SER A 131 -7.49 1.19 -18.44
C SER A 131 -7.15 1.54 -16.98
N ASP A 132 -7.82 0.91 -16.02
CA ASP A 132 -7.50 1.09 -14.60
C ASP A 132 -6.08 0.59 -14.29
N GLU A 133 -5.67 -0.48 -14.96
CA GLU A 133 -4.31 -1.04 -14.87
C GLU A 133 -3.27 -0.05 -15.39
N ASP A 134 -3.52 0.64 -16.50
CA ASP A 134 -2.62 1.66 -17.04
C ASP A 134 -2.49 2.86 -16.09
N ILE A 135 -3.60 3.30 -15.49
CA ILE A 135 -3.60 4.39 -14.51
C ILE A 135 -2.83 3.96 -13.25
N ILE A 136 -3.05 2.77 -12.74
CA ILE A 136 -2.29 2.22 -11.61
C ILE A 136 -0.80 2.13 -11.97
N ALA A 137 -0.48 1.67 -13.17
CA ALA A 137 0.90 1.53 -13.62
C ALA A 137 1.61 2.88 -13.72
N VAL A 138 1.01 3.88 -14.36
CA VAL A 138 1.64 5.21 -14.49
C VAL A 138 1.83 5.90 -13.15
N LEU A 139 0.87 5.81 -12.23
CA LEU A 139 0.99 6.35 -10.88
C LEU A 139 2.02 5.58 -10.05
N SER A 140 2.17 4.27 -10.26
CA SER A 140 3.21 3.44 -9.65
C SER A 140 4.61 3.84 -10.14
N PHE A 141 4.77 4.10 -11.45
CA PHE A 141 5.99 4.63 -12.02
C PHE A 141 6.35 6.00 -11.41
N ILE A 142 5.41 6.93 -11.33
CA ILE A 142 5.62 8.23 -10.69
C ILE A 142 6.07 8.05 -9.23
N LYS A 143 5.36 7.23 -8.45
CA LYS A 143 5.70 6.94 -7.06
C LYS A 143 7.05 6.27 -6.90
N SER A 144 7.46 5.41 -7.84
CA SER A 144 8.76 4.72 -7.81
C SER A 144 9.95 5.68 -7.90
N SER A 145 9.76 6.85 -8.53
CA SER A 145 10.80 7.88 -8.68
C SER A 145 11.05 8.70 -7.41
N TRP A 146 10.13 8.67 -6.43
CA TRP A 146 10.26 9.48 -5.23
C TRP A 146 11.31 8.92 -4.26
N PRO A 147 11.99 9.79 -3.49
CA PRO A 147 12.81 9.35 -2.36
C PRO A 147 12.05 8.46 -1.39
N GLU A 148 12.75 7.50 -0.78
CA GLU A 148 12.16 6.51 0.12
C GLU A 148 11.34 7.12 1.27
N GLU A 149 11.78 8.26 1.80
CA GLU A 149 11.05 8.97 2.85
C GLU A 149 9.69 9.44 2.36
N ILE A 150 9.63 10.01 1.15
CA ILE A 150 8.39 10.48 0.52
C ILE A 150 7.47 9.29 0.21
N LYS A 151 7.99 8.20 -0.34
CA LYS A 151 7.20 6.98 -0.59
C LYS A 151 6.54 6.47 0.68
N ARG A 152 7.30 6.35 1.78
CA ARG A 152 6.77 5.91 3.08
C ARG A 152 5.72 6.87 3.65
N ARG A 153 5.95 8.19 3.53
CA ARG A 153 4.98 9.21 3.99
C ARG A 153 3.68 9.11 3.20
N HIS A 154 3.78 9.02 1.88
CA HIS A 154 2.64 8.88 0.98
C HIS A 154 1.83 7.61 1.28
N THR A 155 2.49 6.47 1.46
CA THR A 155 1.84 5.21 1.83
C THR A 155 1.06 5.30 3.14
N ARG A 156 1.64 5.93 4.19
CA ARG A 156 0.93 6.14 5.46
C ARG A 156 -0.26 7.07 5.34
N MET A 157 -0.15 8.10 4.51
CA MET A 157 -1.26 9.03 4.26
C MET A 157 -2.40 8.31 3.53
N SER A 158 -2.09 7.61 2.44
CA SER A 158 -3.07 6.87 1.64
C SER A 158 -3.84 5.82 2.44
N ALA A 159 -3.17 5.15 3.38
CA ALA A 159 -3.81 4.15 4.25
C ALA A 159 -4.84 4.74 5.24
N ARG A 160 -4.86 6.05 5.45
CA ARG A 160 -5.82 6.73 6.35
C ARG A 160 -7.06 7.25 5.64
N GLU A 161 -7.02 7.30 4.31
CA GLU A 161 -8.09 7.88 3.47
C GLU A 161 -8.89 6.81 2.70
N GLN A 162 -8.68 5.53 3.05
CA GLN A 162 -9.40 4.38 2.46
C GLN A 162 -10.66 4.01 3.24
#